data_61c1fe61a7ef5067f5c8e6a1fefc3ca1
#
_entry.id   61c1fe61a7ef5067f5c8e6a1fefc3ca1
#
_cell.length_a   1.000
_cell.length_b   1.000
_cell.length_c   1.000
_cell.angle_alpha   90.00
_cell.angle_beta   90.00
_cell.angle_gamma   90.00
#
_symmetry.space_group_name_H-M   'P 1'
#
loop_
_entity.id
_entity.type
_entity.pdbx_description
1 polymer ?
#
loop_
_entity_poly.entity_id
_entity_poly.type
_entity_poly.pdbx_seq_one_letter_code
_entity_poly.pdbx_strand_id
1 'polypeptide(L)'
;MNFKHLLLIASFALLTSCALKPIPSEYKLINNGIEDLEKLGDGTIMIYNGSNVLHKADNTERLNIWINDKALGQLRGSEYVVIHLDEGVYKFDVLHLDMVNMRSTHEVTVDAQTKVIEIRPNLTSNKLEVTNEMPEKFYKFKYAEPR
;
A
#
# COMPACT_ATOMS: atom_id res chain seq x y z
N MET A 1 -18.79 29.00 32.08
CA MET A 1 -17.68 28.47 31.24
C MET A 1 -17.09 29.64 30.45
N ASN A 2 -15.82 29.98 30.68
CA ASN A 2 -15.21 31.15 30.05
C ASN A 2 -15.00 30.95 28.55
N PHE A 3 -15.30 31.97 27.75
CA PHE A 3 -15.17 31.96 26.27
C PHE A 3 -13.78 31.46 25.78
N LYS A 4 -12.72 31.71 26.57
CA LYS A 4 -11.37 31.24 26.33
C LYS A 4 -11.24 29.70 26.38
N HIS A 5 -11.99 29.04 27.25
CA HIS A 5 -11.99 27.57 27.34
C HIS A 5 -12.78 26.93 26.22
N LEU A 6 -13.82 27.61 25.72
CA LEU A 6 -14.60 27.15 24.56
C LEU A 6 -13.74 27.18 23.25
N LEU A 7 -12.93 28.23 23.08
CA LEU A 7 -12.01 28.37 21.96
C LEU A 7 -10.89 27.31 21.99
N LEU A 8 -10.39 26.94 23.18
CA LEU A 8 -9.37 25.93 23.34
C LEU A 8 -9.89 24.52 22.99
N ILE A 9 -11.11 24.21 23.39
CA ILE A 9 -11.78 22.93 23.10
C ILE A 9 -12.11 22.83 21.61
N ALA A 10 -12.56 23.91 20.97
CA ALA A 10 -12.84 23.94 19.54
C ALA A 10 -11.57 23.76 18.69
N SER A 11 -10.42 24.30 19.12
CA SER A 11 -9.15 24.11 18.41
C SER A 11 -8.60 22.67 18.54
N PHE A 12 -8.89 21.96 19.60
CA PHE A 12 -8.48 20.55 19.78
C PHE A 12 -9.31 19.58 18.94
N ALA A 13 -10.58 19.93 18.66
CA ALA A 13 -11.46 19.10 17.83
C ALA A 13 -11.09 19.10 16.33
N LEU A 14 -10.27 20.08 15.87
CA LEU A 14 -9.84 20.19 14.47
C LEU A 14 -8.58 19.36 14.14
N LEU A 15 -7.98 18.69 15.11
CA LEU A 15 -6.81 17.85 14.92
C LEU A 15 -7.14 16.38 14.64
N THR A 16 -8.37 16.06 14.22
CA THR A 16 -8.67 14.71 13.72
C THR A 16 -7.93 14.53 12.40
N SER A 17 -6.76 13.89 12.48
CA SER A 17 -5.98 13.48 11.32
C SER A 17 -6.88 12.67 10.38
N CYS A 18 -7.14 13.20 9.19
CA CYS A 18 -7.80 12.48 8.11
C CYS A 18 -6.86 11.39 7.55
N ALA A 19 -6.48 10.42 8.37
CA ALA A 19 -5.71 9.29 7.89
C ALA A 19 -6.61 8.30 7.16
N LEU A 20 -6.12 7.74 6.05
CA LEU A 20 -6.82 6.69 5.31
C LEU A 20 -7.09 5.50 6.27
N LYS A 21 -8.37 5.14 6.43
CA LYS A 21 -8.75 4.00 7.28
C LYS A 21 -8.21 2.71 6.66
N PRO A 22 -7.60 1.83 7.47
CA PRO A 22 -7.15 0.54 6.97
C PRO A 22 -8.34 -0.33 6.55
N ILE A 23 -8.10 -1.19 5.57
CA ILE A 23 -9.00 -2.24 5.15
C ILE A 23 -8.36 -3.60 5.45
N PRO A 24 -9.10 -4.58 5.96
CA PRO A 24 -8.56 -5.91 6.22
C PRO A 24 -8.24 -6.63 4.91
N SER A 25 -7.22 -7.49 4.93
CA SER A 25 -6.92 -8.34 3.79
C SER A 25 -7.91 -9.51 3.69
N GLU A 26 -8.40 -9.77 2.49
CA GLU A 26 -9.19 -10.95 2.12
C GLU A 26 -8.31 -12.01 1.42
N TYR A 27 -7.02 -11.71 1.22
CA TYR A 27 -6.03 -12.62 0.66
C TYR A 27 -5.34 -13.41 1.77
N LYS A 28 -4.96 -14.66 1.47
CA LYS A 28 -4.04 -15.40 2.31
C LYS A 28 -2.64 -14.83 2.10
N LEU A 29 -2.15 -14.11 3.09
CA LEU A 29 -0.81 -13.56 3.08
C LEU A 29 0.22 -14.64 3.39
N ILE A 30 1.31 -14.66 2.63
CA ILE A 30 2.41 -15.62 2.78
C ILE A 30 3.51 -14.96 3.60
N ASN A 31 3.66 -15.35 4.86
CA ASN A 31 4.67 -14.81 5.78
C ASN A 31 5.80 -15.82 6.01
N ASN A 32 6.54 -16.16 4.96
CA ASN A 32 7.60 -17.15 5.01
C ASN A 32 9.02 -16.56 5.00
N GLY A 33 9.17 -15.28 5.43
CA GLY A 33 10.48 -14.62 5.44
C GLY A 33 11.12 -14.61 4.05
N ILE A 34 10.36 -14.13 3.06
CA ILE A 34 10.88 -14.00 1.69
C ILE A 34 11.87 -12.84 1.69
N GLU A 35 13.13 -13.17 1.76
CA GLU A 35 14.25 -12.23 1.70
C GLU A 35 14.99 -12.35 0.36
N ASP A 36 14.53 -13.24 -0.52
CA ASP A 36 15.20 -13.61 -1.75
C ASP A 36 14.24 -13.62 -2.94
N LEU A 37 14.66 -12.97 -4.01
CA LEU A 37 13.95 -12.93 -5.30
C LEU A 37 13.77 -14.32 -5.94
N GLU A 38 14.64 -15.28 -5.62
CA GLU A 38 14.54 -16.65 -6.14
C GLU A 38 13.33 -17.42 -5.58
N LYS A 39 12.81 -16.99 -4.45
CA LYS A 39 11.59 -17.57 -3.84
C LYS A 39 10.28 -17.00 -4.41
N LEU A 40 10.39 -16.02 -5.32
CA LEU A 40 9.27 -15.38 -5.99
C LEU A 40 9.17 -15.88 -7.43
N GLY A 41 7.99 -15.75 -8.01
CA GLY A 41 7.61 -16.27 -9.32
C GLY A 41 6.64 -17.43 -9.20
N ASP A 42 6.24 -18.00 -10.33
CA ASP A 42 5.25 -19.09 -10.38
C ASP A 42 4.00 -18.79 -9.52
N GLY A 43 3.50 -17.55 -9.65
CA GLY A 43 2.34 -17.04 -8.90
C GLY A 43 2.66 -16.51 -7.50
N THR A 44 3.86 -16.73 -6.94
CA THR A 44 4.25 -16.13 -5.66
C THR A 44 4.81 -14.73 -5.91
N ILE A 45 4.06 -13.70 -5.50
CA ILE A 45 4.32 -12.31 -5.87
C ILE A 45 4.46 -11.45 -4.63
N MET A 46 5.53 -10.65 -4.58
CA MET A 46 5.71 -9.58 -3.62
C MET A 46 5.06 -8.30 -4.15
N ILE A 47 4.24 -7.67 -3.34
CA ILE A 47 3.66 -6.36 -3.62
C ILE A 47 4.13 -5.40 -2.54
N TYR A 48 4.74 -4.28 -2.90
CA TYR A 48 5.28 -3.34 -1.94
C TYR A 48 4.92 -1.88 -2.23
N ASN A 49 4.89 -1.08 -1.17
CA ASN A 49 4.70 0.36 -1.26
C ASN A 49 6.06 1.06 -1.33
N GLY A 50 6.41 1.54 -2.52
CA GLY A 50 7.66 2.23 -2.83
C GLY A 50 7.64 3.73 -2.56
N SER A 51 6.72 4.24 -1.72
CA SER A 51 6.66 5.67 -1.40
C SER A 51 7.97 6.18 -0.79
N ASN A 52 8.36 7.38 -1.18
CA ASN A 52 9.57 8.02 -0.70
C ASN A 52 9.40 8.66 0.69
N VAL A 53 10.51 9.15 1.25
CA VAL A 53 10.56 9.73 2.62
C VAL A 53 9.66 10.97 2.79
N LEU A 54 9.38 11.72 1.73
CA LEU A 54 8.55 12.92 1.80
C LEU A 54 7.09 12.58 2.13
N HIS A 55 6.56 11.51 1.54
CA HIS A 55 5.19 11.03 1.82
C HIS A 55 5.05 10.37 3.20
N LYS A 56 6.15 10.00 3.85
CA LYS A 56 6.13 9.43 5.21
C LYS A 56 5.83 10.45 6.29
N ALA A 57 6.20 11.70 6.07
CA ALA A 57 6.09 12.75 7.08
C ALA A 57 4.64 13.17 7.37
N ASP A 58 3.75 13.05 6.38
CA ASP A 58 2.35 13.51 6.46
C ASP A 58 1.31 12.39 6.44
N ASN A 59 1.74 11.11 6.49
CA ASN A 59 0.88 9.93 6.38
C ASN A 59 0.13 9.76 5.05
N THR A 60 0.48 10.48 3.99
CA THR A 60 -0.09 10.32 2.64
C THR A 60 0.44 9.06 1.94
N GLU A 61 1.38 8.37 2.56
CA GLU A 61 2.02 7.15 2.06
C GLU A 61 1.13 5.89 2.11
N ARG A 62 -0.03 5.94 2.79
CA ARG A 62 -0.86 4.75 2.99
C ARG A 62 -1.66 4.44 1.73
N LEU A 63 -1.55 3.21 1.28
CA LEU A 63 -2.27 2.69 0.12
C LEU A 63 -3.27 1.62 0.55
N ASN A 64 -4.55 1.82 0.27
CA ASN A 64 -5.53 0.75 0.27
C ASN A 64 -5.57 0.14 -1.13
N ILE A 65 -5.46 -1.17 -1.23
CA ILE A 65 -5.30 -1.90 -2.49
C ILE A 65 -6.37 -2.97 -2.58
N TRP A 66 -6.99 -3.07 -3.75
CA TRP A 66 -7.88 -4.16 -4.15
C TRP A 66 -7.37 -4.79 -5.42
N ILE A 67 -7.55 -6.10 -5.56
CA ILE A 67 -7.23 -6.87 -6.76
C ILE A 67 -8.50 -7.61 -7.16
N ASN A 68 -9.05 -7.33 -8.36
CA ASN A 68 -10.34 -7.83 -8.83
C ASN A 68 -11.46 -7.63 -7.78
N ASP A 69 -11.56 -6.41 -7.24
CA ASP A 69 -12.53 -5.98 -6.23
C ASP A 69 -12.37 -6.65 -4.84
N LYS A 70 -11.40 -7.54 -4.66
CA LYS A 70 -11.06 -8.21 -3.40
C LYS A 70 -9.96 -7.44 -2.67
N ALA A 71 -10.16 -7.10 -1.40
CA ALA A 71 -9.22 -6.30 -0.65
C ALA A 71 -7.89 -7.04 -0.41
N LEU A 72 -6.77 -6.47 -0.88
CA LEU A 72 -5.43 -6.90 -0.48
C LEU A 72 -5.07 -6.38 0.91
N GLY A 73 -5.58 -5.23 1.26
CA GLY A 73 -5.30 -4.58 2.53
C GLY A 73 -4.65 -3.21 2.39
N GLN A 74 -4.10 -2.70 3.47
CA GLN A 74 -3.39 -1.43 3.50
C GLN A 74 -1.88 -1.65 3.59
N LEU A 75 -1.11 -1.01 2.71
CA LEU A 75 0.34 -0.92 2.79
C LEU A 75 0.77 0.50 3.15
N ARG A 76 1.56 0.64 4.22
CA ARG A 76 2.26 1.89 4.54
C ARG A 76 3.58 1.96 3.77
N GLY A 77 4.19 3.12 3.75
CA GLY A 77 5.49 3.28 3.10
C GLY A 77 6.55 2.33 3.64
N SER A 78 7.27 1.69 2.74
CA SER A 78 8.24 0.62 3.04
C SER A 78 7.61 -0.61 3.70
N GLU A 79 6.36 -0.90 3.41
CA GLU A 79 5.73 -2.19 3.73
C GLU A 79 5.53 -3.02 2.47
N TYR A 80 5.56 -4.33 2.65
CA TYR A 80 5.28 -5.30 1.61
C TYR A 80 4.40 -6.44 2.12
N VAL A 81 3.73 -7.10 1.18
CA VAL A 81 3.05 -8.38 1.39
C VAL A 81 3.50 -9.35 0.31
N VAL A 82 3.30 -10.64 0.57
CA VAL A 82 3.46 -11.69 -0.43
C VAL A 82 2.17 -12.48 -0.51
N ILE A 83 1.69 -12.69 -1.72
CA ILE A 83 0.47 -13.45 -2.02
C ILE A 83 0.72 -14.41 -3.17
N HIS A 84 -0.24 -15.31 -3.38
CA HIS A 84 -0.29 -16.14 -4.58
C HIS A 84 -1.40 -15.63 -5.50
N LEU A 85 -1.04 -15.40 -6.77
CA LEU A 85 -1.97 -15.13 -7.87
C LEU A 85 -1.65 -16.12 -9.01
N ASP A 86 -2.67 -16.78 -9.55
CA ASP A 86 -2.52 -17.59 -10.76
C ASP A 86 -2.18 -16.71 -11.96
N GLU A 87 -1.70 -17.32 -13.05
CA GLU A 87 -1.48 -16.58 -14.29
C GLU A 87 -2.80 -15.98 -14.83
N GLY A 88 -2.75 -14.74 -15.25
CA GLY A 88 -3.95 -14.05 -15.74
C GLY A 88 -3.82 -12.54 -15.74
N VAL A 89 -4.92 -11.87 -16.06
CA VAL A 89 -5.03 -10.41 -16.06
C VAL A 89 -5.81 -9.97 -14.84
N TYR A 90 -5.25 -9.05 -14.08
CA TYR A 90 -5.80 -8.56 -12.83
C TYR A 90 -6.00 -7.05 -12.85
N LYS A 91 -7.15 -6.63 -12.34
CA LYS A 91 -7.45 -5.21 -12.09
C LYS A 91 -6.99 -4.83 -10.69
N PHE A 92 -6.06 -3.91 -10.59
CA PHE A 92 -5.61 -3.32 -9.33
C PHE A 92 -6.25 -1.96 -9.15
N ASP A 93 -7.07 -1.81 -8.11
CA ASP A 93 -7.57 -0.52 -7.64
C ASP A 93 -6.74 -0.07 -6.45
N VAL A 94 -6.20 1.15 -6.52
CA VAL A 94 -5.32 1.72 -5.49
C VAL A 94 -5.89 3.05 -5.03
N LEU A 95 -5.99 3.23 -3.73
CA LEU A 95 -6.44 4.47 -3.09
C LEU A 95 -5.40 4.96 -2.11
N HIS A 96 -4.96 6.21 -2.26
CA HIS A 96 -4.30 6.95 -1.19
C HIS A 96 -5.06 8.23 -0.87
N LEU A 97 -4.81 8.78 0.31
CA LEU A 97 -5.36 10.04 0.76
C LEU A 97 -4.24 11.09 0.79
N ASP A 98 -4.40 12.12 -0.04
CA ASP A 98 -3.68 13.37 0.05
C ASP A 98 -4.67 14.45 0.49
N MET A 99 -4.73 15.61 -0.14
CA MET A 99 -5.79 16.61 0.11
C MET A 99 -7.18 16.08 -0.23
N VAL A 100 -7.27 15.15 -1.17
CA VAL A 100 -8.48 14.41 -1.56
C VAL A 100 -8.15 12.93 -1.76
N ASN A 101 -9.20 12.09 -1.86
CA ASN A 101 -9.04 10.69 -2.21
C ASN A 101 -8.52 10.54 -3.64
N MET A 102 -7.31 10.02 -3.77
CA MET A 102 -6.66 9.72 -5.05
C MET A 102 -6.80 8.23 -5.36
N ARG A 103 -7.72 7.91 -6.25
CA ARG A 103 -7.95 6.53 -6.72
C ARG A 103 -7.40 6.35 -8.13
N SER A 104 -6.78 5.20 -8.37
CA SER A 104 -6.35 4.78 -9.71
C SER A 104 -6.66 3.31 -9.94
N THR A 105 -6.85 2.94 -11.19
CA THR A 105 -7.05 1.57 -11.63
C THR A 105 -5.96 1.20 -12.62
N HIS A 106 -5.35 0.04 -12.43
CA HIS A 106 -4.29 -0.50 -13.28
C HIS A 106 -4.62 -1.92 -13.69
N GLU A 107 -4.33 -2.28 -14.93
CA GLU A 107 -4.39 -3.66 -15.41
C GLU A 107 -2.98 -4.25 -15.38
N VAL A 108 -2.84 -5.44 -14.78
CA VAL A 108 -1.57 -6.14 -14.63
C VAL A 108 -1.71 -7.55 -15.16
N THR A 109 -0.87 -7.92 -16.09
CA THR A 109 -0.73 -9.32 -16.52
C THR A 109 0.25 -10.02 -15.59
N VAL A 110 -0.22 -11.08 -14.95
CA VAL A 110 0.59 -11.97 -14.11
C VAL A 110 0.92 -13.21 -14.92
N ASP A 111 2.18 -13.58 -14.96
CA ASP A 111 2.72 -14.80 -15.57
C ASP A 111 3.73 -15.47 -14.63
N ALA A 112 4.31 -16.59 -15.05
CA ALA A 112 5.29 -17.33 -14.27
C ALA A 112 6.55 -16.50 -13.91
N GLN A 113 6.86 -15.44 -14.68
CA GLN A 113 8.01 -14.57 -14.44
C GLN A 113 7.70 -13.39 -13.53
N THR A 114 6.42 -13.13 -13.25
CA THR A 114 6.01 -12.02 -12.40
C THR A 114 6.39 -12.29 -10.95
N LYS A 115 7.28 -11.48 -10.41
CA LYS A 115 7.85 -11.65 -9.06
C LYS A 115 7.54 -10.49 -8.12
N VAL A 116 7.67 -9.26 -8.62
CA VAL A 116 7.60 -8.06 -7.79
C VAL A 116 6.77 -6.98 -8.46
N ILE A 117 5.83 -6.44 -7.72
CA ILE A 117 5.00 -5.30 -8.12
C ILE A 117 5.24 -4.15 -7.16
N GLU A 118 5.71 -3.03 -7.69
CA GLU A 118 5.82 -1.78 -6.97
C GLU A 118 4.56 -0.95 -7.13
N ILE A 119 4.05 -0.41 -6.01
CA ILE A 119 2.99 0.59 -6.01
C ILE A 119 3.46 1.78 -5.20
N ARG A 120 3.32 2.98 -5.75
CA ARG A 120 3.68 4.22 -5.06
C ARG A 120 2.70 5.35 -5.35
N PRO A 121 2.35 6.16 -4.35
CA PRO A 121 1.56 7.37 -4.58
C PRO A 121 2.39 8.40 -5.35
N ASN A 122 1.72 9.21 -6.13
CA ASN A 122 2.25 10.43 -6.70
C ASN A 122 1.26 11.58 -6.46
N LEU A 123 1.59 12.80 -6.87
CA LEU A 123 0.80 14.00 -6.57
C LEU A 123 -0.64 13.97 -7.11
N THR A 124 -0.93 13.18 -8.12
CA THR A 124 -2.23 13.21 -8.81
C THR A 124 -2.89 11.84 -8.94
N SER A 125 -2.17 10.76 -8.59
CA SER A 125 -2.62 9.39 -8.81
C SER A 125 -1.75 8.40 -8.03
N ASN A 126 -1.74 7.13 -8.47
CA ASN A 126 -0.79 6.11 -8.03
C ASN A 126 -0.10 5.54 -9.25
N LYS A 127 1.16 5.17 -9.11
CA LYS A 127 1.93 4.43 -10.11
C LYS A 127 2.00 2.97 -9.68
N LEU A 128 1.80 2.06 -10.62
CA LEU A 128 1.98 0.63 -10.43
C LEU A 128 2.87 0.09 -11.53
N GLU A 129 3.89 -0.68 -11.17
CA GLU A 129 4.84 -1.28 -12.09
C GLU A 129 5.20 -2.70 -11.67
N VAL A 130 5.30 -3.61 -12.65
CA VAL A 130 5.97 -4.90 -12.48
C VAL A 130 7.45 -4.66 -12.66
N THR A 131 8.21 -4.72 -11.57
CA THR A 131 9.65 -4.43 -11.59
C THR A 131 10.49 -5.69 -11.69
N ASN A 132 10.01 -6.80 -11.15
CA ASN A 132 10.73 -8.06 -10.98
C ASN A 132 12.11 -7.91 -10.32
N GLU A 133 12.27 -6.83 -9.55
CA GLU A 133 13.49 -6.51 -8.82
C GLU A 133 13.13 -6.25 -7.35
N MET A 134 14.00 -6.65 -6.44
CA MET A 134 13.84 -6.32 -5.03
C MET A 134 13.99 -4.81 -4.83
N PRO A 135 13.17 -4.20 -3.96
CA PRO A 135 13.33 -2.77 -3.67
C PRO A 135 14.72 -2.45 -3.15
N GLU A 136 15.26 -1.31 -3.56
CA GLU A 136 16.50 -0.81 -2.98
C GLU A 136 16.39 -0.75 -1.45
N LYS A 137 17.44 -1.17 -0.77
CA LYS A 137 17.49 -1.19 0.70
C LYS A 137 16.32 -2.01 1.31
N PHE A 138 16.02 -3.17 0.73
CA PHE A 138 14.94 -4.06 1.19
C PHE A 138 15.00 -4.33 2.70
N TYR A 139 16.18 -4.33 3.31
CA TYR A 139 16.35 -4.46 4.76
C TYR A 139 15.62 -3.39 5.61
N LYS A 140 15.14 -2.31 4.98
CA LYS A 140 14.31 -1.28 5.62
C LYS A 140 12.80 -1.53 5.47
N PHE A 141 12.44 -2.48 4.63
CA PHE A 141 11.05 -2.84 4.44
C PHE A 141 10.56 -3.77 5.53
N LYS A 142 9.28 -3.67 5.85
CA LYS A 142 8.62 -4.51 6.84
C LYS A 142 7.49 -5.26 6.18
N TYR A 143 7.31 -6.49 6.61
CA TYR A 143 6.11 -7.23 6.26
C TYR A 143 4.87 -6.53 6.86
N ALA A 144 3.84 -6.29 6.04
CA ALA A 144 2.62 -5.67 6.50
C ALA A 144 1.80 -6.66 7.32
N GLU A 145 1.59 -6.34 8.59
CA GLU A 145 0.70 -7.13 9.44
C GLU A 145 -0.77 -6.85 9.09
N PRO A 146 -1.68 -7.85 9.24
CA PRO A 146 -3.12 -7.64 9.10
C PRO A 146 -3.62 -6.53 10.02
N ARG A 147 -4.49 -5.65 9.48
CA ARG A 147 -5.05 -4.49 10.20
C ARG A 147 -6.55 -4.45 10.12
#